data_2db36eedc1d2d6a65a5642b0370825c4
#
_entry.id   2db36eedc1d2d6a65a5642b0370825c4
#
_cell.length_a   1.000
_cell.length_b   1.000
_cell.length_c   1.000
_cell.angle_alpha   90.00
_cell.angle_beta   90.00
_cell.angle_gamma   90.00
#
_symmetry.space_group_name_H-M   'P 1'
#
loop_
_entity.id
_entity.type
_entity.pdbx_description
1 polymer ?
#
loop_
_entity_poly.entity_id
_entity_poly.type
_entity_poly.pdbx_seq_one_letter_code
_entity_poly.pdbx_strand_id
1 'polypeptide(L)'
;MTDKELTGYHSVLNIFLLLFLHWPFVWNWHWNVFEELEILSIFVLFVVVWDFLWFVLNPGVSLRDFGPKRVWWHKKWKAGVPADYWSGILFSIVLFLPETIVVDPIIGIAKILILLLVNLILTTLTIALYPKAY
;
A
#
# COMPACT_ATOMS: atom_id res chain seq x y z
N MET A 1 -5.65 -19.87 -18.84
CA MET A 1 -5.59 -19.12 -17.56
C MET A 1 -5.06 -17.73 -17.91
N THR A 2 -5.94 -16.76 -17.97
CA THR A 2 -5.53 -15.39 -18.22
C THR A 2 -4.89 -14.86 -16.96
N ASP A 3 -3.56 -14.75 -16.94
CA ASP A 3 -2.88 -13.95 -15.93
C ASP A 3 -3.46 -12.53 -16.04
N LYS A 4 -3.76 -11.89 -14.89
CA LYS A 4 -4.17 -10.48 -14.87
C LYS A 4 -3.00 -9.67 -15.40
N GLU A 5 -3.06 -9.31 -16.67
CA GLU A 5 -2.01 -8.48 -17.27
C GLU A 5 -2.00 -7.11 -16.60
N LEU A 6 -0.82 -6.66 -16.22
CA LEU A 6 -0.60 -5.27 -15.84
C LEU A 6 -0.92 -4.42 -17.07
N THR A 7 -2.07 -3.78 -17.06
CA THR A 7 -2.45 -2.90 -18.17
C THR A 7 -1.57 -1.64 -18.17
N GLY A 8 -1.41 -1.00 -19.32
CA GLY A 8 -0.69 0.27 -19.44
C GLY A 8 -1.20 1.32 -18.44
N TYR A 9 -2.49 1.29 -18.11
CA TYR A 9 -3.09 2.14 -17.06
C TYR A 9 -2.41 1.95 -15.69
N HIS A 10 -2.26 0.73 -15.22
CA HIS A 10 -1.63 0.46 -13.92
C HIS A 10 -0.16 0.90 -13.90
N SER A 11 0.57 0.67 -15.01
CA SER A 11 1.97 1.07 -15.12
C SER A 11 2.12 2.60 -15.07
N VAL A 12 1.34 3.32 -15.87
CA VAL A 12 1.37 4.79 -15.91
C VAL A 12 1.00 5.39 -14.57
N LEU A 13 -0.04 4.84 -13.90
CA LEU A 13 -0.52 5.33 -12.62
C LEU A 13 0.52 5.11 -11.50
N ASN A 14 1.19 3.96 -11.48
CA ASN A 14 2.28 3.70 -10.51
C ASN A 14 3.46 4.64 -10.74
N ILE A 15 3.87 4.87 -12.00
CA ILE A 15 4.94 5.83 -12.34
C ILE A 15 4.54 7.24 -11.91
N PHE A 16 3.32 7.67 -12.22
CA PHE A 16 2.83 8.99 -11.83
C PHE A 16 2.84 9.17 -10.31
N LEU A 17 2.35 8.18 -9.56
CA LEU A 17 2.35 8.22 -8.10
C LEU A 17 3.78 8.28 -7.55
N LEU A 18 4.69 7.47 -8.09
CA LEU A 18 6.08 7.46 -7.67
C LEU A 18 6.72 8.84 -7.90
N LEU A 19 6.54 9.45 -9.08
CA LEU A 19 7.01 10.80 -9.37
C LEU A 19 6.40 11.84 -8.43
N PHE A 20 5.10 11.73 -8.14
CA PHE A 20 4.41 12.63 -7.23
C PHE A 20 4.96 12.54 -5.80
N LEU A 21 5.24 11.35 -5.30
CA LEU A 21 5.84 11.14 -3.99
C LEU A 21 7.26 11.71 -3.87
N HIS A 22 7.99 11.82 -5.00
CA HIS A 22 9.32 12.45 -5.04
C HIS A 22 9.29 13.97 -5.17
N TRP A 23 8.10 14.58 -5.29
CA TRP A 23 7.96 16.04 -5.41
C TRP A 23 8.69 16.84 -4.33
N PRO A 24 8.72 16.43 -3.04
CA PRO A 24 9.45 17.15 -2.01
C PRO A 24 10.94 17.31 -2.31
N PHE A 25 11.58 16.34 -2.93
CA PHE A 25 12.99 16.42 -3.33
C PHE A 25 13.22 17.44 -4.43
N VAL A 26 12.31 17.53 -5.40
CA VAL A 26 12.38 18.51 -6.48
C VAL A 26 12.22 19.92 -5.91
N TRP A 27 11.30 20.11 -4.97
CA TRP A 27 11.03 21.42 -4.39
C TRP A 27 12.16 21.93 -3.49
N ASN A 28 12.71 21.04 -2.65
CA ASN A 28 13.73 21.39 -1.67
C ASN A 28 15.17 21.28 -2.23
N TRP A 29 15.36 20.75 -3.44
CA TRP A 29 16.66 20.46 -4.04
C TRP A 29 17.58 19.65 -3.10
N HIS A 30 16.99 18.82 -2.26
CA HIS A 30 17.68 18.00 -1.28
C HIS A 30 17.23 16.56 -1.42
N TRP A 31 18.20 15.66 -1.51
CA TRP A 31 17.96 14.23 -1.55
C TRP A 31 18.74 13.54 -0.43
N ASN A 32 18.10 12.62 0.24
CA ASN A 32 18.67 11.81 1.30
C ASN A 32 18.21 10.35 1.13
N VAL A 33 19.15 9.41 1.27
CA VAL A 33 18.85 7.99 1.08
C VAL A 33 17.79 7.46 2.05
N PHE A 34 17.73 7.97 3.28
CA PHE A 34 16.71 7.55 4.24
C PHE A 34 15.32 8.05 3.86
N GLU A 35 15.21 9.30 3.40
CA GLU A 35 13.97 9.87 2.87
C GLU A 35 13.51 9.12 1.61
N GLU A 36 14.44 8.72 0.74
CA GLU A 36 14.15 7.87 -0.41
C GLU A 36 13.53 6.53 0.00
N LEU A 37 14.13 5.85 0.98
CA LEU A 37 13.62 4.59 1.50
C LEU A 37 12.25 4.75 2.18
N GLU A 38 12.03 5.87 2.86
CA GLU A 38 10.73 6.22 3.43
C GLU A 38 9.66 6.41 2.33
N ILE A 39 9.97 7.14 1.27
CA ILE A 39 9.07 7.32 0.11
C ILE A 39 8.75 5.99 -0.55
N LEU A 40 9.75 5.13 -0.77
CA LEU A 40 9.54 3.81 -1.34
C LEU A 40 8.69 2.92 -0.42
N SER A 41 8.86 3.03 0.89
CA SER A 41 8.03 2.35 1.88
C SER A 41 6.56 2.77 1.78
N ILE A 42 6.32 4.10 1.74
CA ILE A 42 4.97 4.66 1.58
C ILE A 42 4.35 4.19 0.26
N PHE A 43 5.11 4.20 -0.83
CA PHE A 43 4.65 3.72 -2.14
C PHE A 43 4.22 2.26 -2.10
N VAL A 44 5.05 1.37 -1.53
CA VAL A 44 4.73 -0.07 -1.43
C VAL A 44 3.46 -0.29 -0.61
N LEU A 45 3.33 0.38 0.54
CA LEU A 45 2.12 0.27 1.37
C LEU A 45 0.89 0.82 0.67
N PHE A 46 1.03 1.93 -0.05
CA PHE A 46 -0.05 2.51 -0.84
C PHE A 46 -0.57 1.53 -1.91
N VAL A 47 0.32 0.85 -2.63
CA VAL A 47 -0.07 -0.15 -3.65
C VAL A 47 -0.91 -1.27 -3.02
N VAL A 48 -0.52 -1.77 -1.84
CA VAL A 48 -1.28 -2.79 -1.09
C VAL A 48 -2.67 -2.29 -0.71
N VAL A 49 -2.73 -1.09 -0.10
CA VAL A 49 -3.99 -0.49 0.35
C VAL A 49 -4.90 -0.19 -0.84
N TRP A 50 -4.35 0.31 -1.92
CA TRP A 50 -5.11 0.62 -3.13
C TRP A 50 -5.73 -0.62 -3.78
N ASP A 51 -4.98 -1.71 -3.89
CA ASP A 51 -5.53 -2.96 -4.43
C ASP A 51 -6.70 -3.45 -3.54
N PHE A 52 -6.58 -3.35 -2.22
CA PHE A 52 -7.69 -3.66 -1.31
C PHE A 52 -8.87 -2.69 -1.45
N LEU A 53 -8.61 -1.36 -1.54
CA LEU A 53 -9.67 -0.36 -1.70
C LEU A 53 -10.44 -0.53 -3.00
N TRP A 54 -9.84 -1.12 -4.03
CA TRP A 54 -10.58 -1.49 -5.23
C TRP A 54 -11.76 -2.42 -4.92
N PHE A 55 -11.59 -3.39 -4.02
CA PHE A 55 -12.70 -4.27 -3.57
C PHE A 55 -13.72 -3.53 -2.73
N VAL A 56 -13.26 -2.58 -1.91
CA VAL A 56 -14.14 -1.77 -1.06
C VAL A 56 -15.03 -0.87 -1.91
N LEU A 57 -14.48 -0.23 -2.93
CA LEU A 57 -15.16 0.80 -3.71
C LEU A 57 -15.88 0.28 -4.96
N ASN A 58 -15.52 -0.92 -5.45
CA ASN A 58 -16.13 -1.48 -6.64
C ASN A 58 -17.56 -1.97 -6.36
N PRO A 59 -18.59 -1.38 -7.00
CA PRO A 59 -19.98 -1.75 -6.75
C PRO A 59 -20.33 -3.18 -7.18
N GLY A 60 -19.57 -3.76 -8.12
CA GLY A 60 -19.79 -5.13 -8.63
C GLY A 60 -19.18 -6.23 -7.77
N VAL A 61 -18.51 -5.90 -6.65
CA VAL A 61 -17.83 -6.88 -5.80
C VAL A 61 -18.21 -6.66 -4.34
N SER A 62 -18.68 -7.71 -3.65
CA SER A 62 -18.94 -7.65 -2.22
C SER A 62 -17.67 -7.95 -1.41
N LEU A 63 -17.48 -7.25 -0.28
CA LEU A 63 -16.43 -7.62 0.68
C LEU A 63 -16.58 -9.04 1.24
N ARG A 64 -17.82 -9.59 1.26
CA ARG A 64 -18.06 -10.99 1.63
C ARG A 64 -17.44 -11.97 0.64
N ASP A 65 -17.25 -11.54 -0.61
CA ASP A 65 -16.62 -12.33 -1.67
C ASP A 65 -15.09 -12.18 -1.68
N PHE A 66 -14.52 -11.36 -0.78
CA PHE A 66 -13.09 -11.21 -0.65
C PHE A 66 -12.45 -12.50 -0.12
N GLY A 67 -11.99 -13.32 -1.05
CA GLY A 67 -11.44 -14.63 -0.73
C GLY A 67 -10.90 -15.35 -1.96
N PRO A 68 -10.22 -16.51 -1.76
CA PRO A 68 -9.47 -17.19 -2.82
C PRO A 68 -10.35 -17.70 -3.97
N LYS A 69 -11.64 -17.90 -3.75
CA LYS A 69 -12.57 -18.37 -4.79
C LYS A 69 -12.93 -17.27 -5.79
N ARG A 70 -13.09 -16.04 -5.31
CA ARG A 70 -13.52 -14.91 -6.14
C ARG A 70 -12.35 -14.10 -6.65
N VAL A 71 -11.30 -13.95 -5.83
CA VAL A 71 -10.09 -13.17 -6.10
C VAL A 71 -8.96 -14.12 -6.51
N TRP A 72 -9.19 -14.86 -7.59
CA TRP A 72 -8.37 -15.97 -8.08
C TRP A 72 -6.96 -15.57 -8.55
N TRP A 73 -6.73 -14.31 -8.84
CA TRP A 73 -5.41 -13.81 -9.28
C TRP A 73 -4.39 -13.72 -8.13
N HIS A 74 -4.82 -13.68 -6.87
CA HIS A 74 -3.95 -13.90 -5.73
C HIS A 74 -3.83 -15.40 -5.46
N LYS A 75 -2.71 -15.97 -5.86
CA LYS A 75 -2.48 -17.44 -5.83
C LYS A 75 -2.36 -18.02 -4.42
N LYS A 76 -1.92 -17.20 -3.45
CA LYS A 76 -1.66 -17.65 -2.07
C LYS A 76 -2.41 -16.75 -1.08
N TRP A 77 -3.03 -17.38 -0.08
CA TRP A 77 -3.79 -16.72 0.97
C TRP A 77 -3.29 -17.14 2.34
N LYS A 78 -3.20 -16.21 3.29
CA LYS A 78 -2.82 -16.44 4.69
C LYS A 78 -3.70 -15.60 5.60
N ALA A 79 -4.33 -16.24 6.59
CA ALA A 79 -5.24 -15.58 7.55
C ALA A 79 -6.36 -14.74 6.89
N GLY A 80 -6.95 -15.24 5.77
CA GLY A 80 -8.03 -14.55 5.05
C GLY A 80 -7.60 -13.37 4.18
N VAL A 81 -6.30 -13.16 4.00
CA VAL A 81 -5.73 -12.05 3.23
C VAL A 81 -4.72 -12.61 2.20
N PRO A 82 -4.61 -12.01 1.00
CA PRO A 82 -3.58 -12.39 0.04
C PRO A 82 -2.17 -12.35 0.63
N ALA A 83 -1.36 -13.36 0.33
CA ALA A 83 0.02 -13.41 0.81
C ALA A 83 0.86 -12.22 0.31
N ASP A 84 0.52 -11.68 -0.86
CA ASP A 84 1.18 -10.52 -1.47
C ASP A 84 0.98 -9.25 -0.62
N TYR A 85 -0.15 -9.11 0.09
CA TYR A 85 -0.38 -7.99 1.01
C TYR A 85 0.53 -8.08 2.24
N TRP A 86 0.67 -9.28 2.81
CA TRP A 86 1.60 -9.51 3.91
C TRP A 86 3.05 -9.21 3.51
N SER A 87 3.45 -9.66 2.32
CA SER A 87 4.80 -9.38 1.82
C SER A 87 5.02 -7.90 1.53
N GLY A 88 4.03 -7.20 1.00
CA GLY A 88 4.09 -5.75 0.77
C GLY A 88 4.20 -4.96 2.08
N ILE A 89 3.38 -5.28 3.09
CA ILE A 89 3.45 -4.63 4.41
C ILE A 89 4.83 -4.89 5.05
N LEU A 90 5.29 -6.14 5.04
CA LEU A 90 6.60 -6.49 5.58
C LEU A 90 7.73 -5.75 4.86
N PHE A 91 7.68 -5.69 3.53
CA PHE A 91 8.68 -5.00 2.73
C PHE A 91 8.68 -3.49 3.00
N SER A 92 7.50 -2.87 3.13
CA SER A 92 7.37 -1.48 3.55
C SER A 92 8.07 -1.22 4.89
N ILE A 93 7.85 -2.09 5.89
CA ILE A 93 8.52 -1.99 7.20
C ILE A 93 10.04 -2.13 7.06
N VAL A 94 10.51 -3.09 6.26
CA VAL A 94 11.96 -3.33 6.04
C VAL A 94 12.64 -2.10 5.43
N LEU A 95 11.97 -1.37 4.54
CA LEU A 95 12.50 -0.14 3.96
C LEU A 95 12.70 0.98 4.99
N PHE A 96 11.92 1.01 6.07
CA PHE A 96 12.10 1.98 7.18
C PHE A 96 13.23 1.60 8.16
N LEU A 97 13.65 0.34 8.20
CA LEU A 97 14.62 -0.11 9.20
C LEU A 97 15.96 0.65 9.16
N PRO A 98 16.55 1.00 8.01
CA PRO A 98 17.82 1.71 7.97
C PRO A 98 17.77 3.04 8.72
N GLU A 99 16.75 3.86 8.52
CA GLU A 99 16.57 5.11 9.25
C GLU A 99 16.36 4.84 10.75
N THR A 100 15.48 3.90 11.08
CA THR A 100 15.16 3.52 12.46
C THR A 100 16.40 3.07 13.24
N ILE A 101 17.31 2.34 12.60
CA ILE A 101 18.52 1.80 13.27
C ILE A 101 19.62 2.88 13.36
N VAL A 102 19.79 3.69 12.30
CA VAL A 102 20.97 4.57 12.14
C VAL A 102 20.73 5.98 12.71
N VAL A 103 19.51 6.51 12.55
CA VAL A 103 19.23 7.92 12.91
C VAL A 103 18.64 8.00 14.31
N ASP A 104 17.43 7.49 14.50
CA ASP A 104 16.74 7.49 15.80
C ASP A 104 15.71 6.35 15.86
N PRO A 105 15.95 5.33 16.70
CA PRO A 105 15.03 4.20 16.84
C PRO A 105 13.62 4.59 17.29
N ILE A 106 13.50 5.60 18.15
CA ILE A 106 12.19 6.01 18.68
C ILE A 106 11.38 6.71 17.59
N ILE A 107 12.02 7.63 16.88
CA ILE A 107 11.39 8.37 15.78
C ILE A 107 11.03 7.42 14.64
N GLY A 108 11.93 6.53 14.26
CA GLY A 108 11.69 5.55 13.19
C GLY A 108 10.51 4.61 13.51
N ILE A 109 10.47 4.05 14.73
CA ILE A 109 9.34 3.22 15.17
C ILE A 109 8.04 4.04 15.18
N ALA A 110 8.05 5.27 15.69
CA ALA A 110 6.88 6.13 15.69
C ALA A 110 6.36 6.41 14.28
N LYS A 111 7.23 6.70 13.31
CA LYS A 111 6.86 6.89 11.90
C LYS A 111 6.18 5.64 11.31
N ILE A 112 6.74 4.45 11.53
CA ILE A 112 6.14 3.18 11.07
C ILE A 112 4.75 2.99 11.67
N LEU A 113 4.60 3.18 12.98
CA LEU A 113 3.32 3.03 13.66
C LEU A 113 2.28 4.04 13.16
N ILE A 114 2.67 5.30 12.97
CA ILE A 114 1.80 6.34 12.41
C ILE A 114 1.37 5.98 10.99
N LEU A 115 2.30 5.55 10.14
CA LEU A 115 2.00 5.15 8.77
C LEU A 115 0.97 4.02 8.73
N LEU A 116 1.18 2.97 9.49
CA LEU A 116 0.25 1.83 9.55
C LEU A 116 -1.11 2.23 10.14
N LEU A 117 -1.11 3.05 11.20
CA LEU A 117 -2.34 3.51 11.84
C LEU A 117 -3.16 4.40 10.92
N VAL A 118 -2.54 5.36 10.24
CA VAL A 118 -3.23 6.26 9.29
C VAL A 118 -3.86 5.44 8.16
N ASN A 119 -3.13 4.48 7.59
CA ASN A 119 -3.68 3.61 6.54
C ASN A 119 -4.83 2.74 7.04
N LEU A 120 -4.75 2.21 8.27
CA LEU A 120 -5.84 1.45 8.89
C LEU A 120 -7.07 2.32 9.10
N ILE A 121 -6.91 3.54 9.64
CA ILE A 121 -8.00 4.50 9.86
C ILE A 121 -8.66 4.87 8.52
N LEU A 122 -7.88 5.26 7.52
CA LEU A 122 -8.40 5.65 6.20
C LEU A 122 -9.15 4.49 5.54
N THR A 123 -8.62 3.27 5.61
CA THR A 123 -9.28 2.09 5.07
C THR A 123 -10.60 1.81 5.79
N THR A 124 -10.60 1.89 7.13
CA THR A 124 -11.81 1.68 7.95
C THR A 124 -12.87 2.74 7.69
N LEU A 125 -12.46 4.02 7.61
CA LEU A 125 -13.36 5.12 7.25
C LEU A 125 -13.94 4.95 5.85
N THR A 126 -13.13 4.53 4.88
CA THR A 126 -13.62 4.26 3.52
C THR A 126 -14.69 3.17 3.53
N ILE A 127 -14.47 2.08 4.25
CA ILE A 127 -15.47 0.99 4.40
C ILE A 127 -16.76 1.51 5.06
N ALA A 128 -16.64 2.36 6.06
CA ALA A 128 -17.78 2.89 6.80
C ALA A 128 -18.59 3.93 6.01
N LEU A 129 -17.89 4.81 5.28
CA LEU A 129 -18.52 5.92 4.56
C LEU A 129 -19.07 5.51 3.17
N TYR A 130 -18.54 4.44 2.59
CA TYR A 130 -19.01 3.93 1.30
C TYR A 130 -19.64 2.55 1.46
N PRO A 131 -20.72 2.39 2.25
CA PRO A 131 -21.46 1.15 2.29
C PRO A 131 -22.01 0.87 0.91
N LYS A 132 -21.69 -0.29 0.35
CA LYS A 132 -22.24 -0.69 -0.95
C LYS A 132 -23.74 -0.86 -0.79
N ALA A 133 -24.53 -0.03 -1.48
CA ALA A 133 -25.94 -0.27 -1.66
C ALA A 133 -26.08 -1.50 -2.56
N TYR A 134 -26.58 -2.60 -2.04
CA TYR A 134 -26.95 -3.82 -2.75
C TYR A 134 -28.46 -3.93 -2.82
#